data_9bbceb07961521d31ad8f0a4e9379707
#
_entry.id   9bbceb07961521d31ad8f0a4e9379707
#
_cell.length_a   1.000
_cell.length_b   1.000
_cell.length_c   1.000
_cell.angle_alpha   90.00
_cell.angle_beta   90.00
_cell.angle_gamma   90.00
#
_symmetry.space_group_name_H-M   'P 1'
#
loop_
_entity.id
_entity.type
_entity.pdbx_description
1 polymer ?
#
loop_
_entity_poly.entity_id
_entity_poly.type
_entity_poly.pdbx_seq_one_letter_code
_entity_poly.pdbx_strand_id
1 'polypeptide(L)'
;EIDWTDEQQALRPIREYLDALDGERSPINPRHKPKALSPTDPSAAWTTRGRNKVMFGYSLNYLIDMENAVIVDVEATPTRISREVEATGTMIERTSRTFGLKPGHIAGDVAYGTGRMLGWLRDQRIEPHIPVWDKGRRDDGTLSRGDFSFDKDRGIYVCPEGKALRTTGTVHDGKTLLYRSSKRECDPCPLKSRCCPRTPSRKIPR
;
A
#
# COMPACT_ATOMS: atom_id res chain seq x y z
N GLU A 1 -41.17 1.00 14.17
CA GLU A 1 -39.99 1.86 14.24
C GLU A 1 -38.77 0.95 14.38
N ILE A 2 -37.82 1.05 13.49
CA ILE A 2 -36.62 0.21 13.53
C ILE A 2 -35.67 0.81 14.58
N ASP A 3 -35.33 0.04 15.60
CA ASP A 3 -34.29 0.44 16.53
C ASP A 3 -32.92 0.25 15.87
N TRP A 4 -32.32 1.34 15.43
CA TRP A 4 -31.02 1.37 14.76
C TRP A 4 -29.85 1.03 15.70
N THR A 5 -30.13 0.93 17.00
CA THR A 5 -29.13 0.54 18.01
C THR A 5 -29.16 -0.95 18.31
N ASP A 6 -30.20 -1.67 17.88
CA ASP A 6 -30.31 -3.13 18.04
C ASP A 6 -29.72 -3.86 16.82
N GLU A 7 -28.49 -4.34 16.96
CA GLU A 7 -27.78 -5.09 15.93
C GLU A 7 -28.53 -6.33 15.43
N GLN A 8 -29.40 -6.93 16.25
CA GLN A 8 -30.16 -8.13 15.87
C GLN A 8 -31.37 -7.80 15.01
N GLN A 9 -31.93 -6.60 15.14
CA GLN A 9 -33.08 -6.14 14.32
C GLN A 9 -32.63 -5.41 13.06
N ALA A 10 -31.36 -5.00 12.97
CA ALA A 10 -30.86 -4.33 11.79
C ALA A 10 -30.83 -5.27 10.57
N LEU A 11 -31.38 -4.79 9.46
CA LEU A 11 -31.23 -5.47 8.17
C LEU A 11 -29.76 -5.68 7.84
N ARG A 12 -29.45 -6.77 7.13
CA ARG A 12 -28.07 -7.10 6.74
C ARG A 12 -27.28 -5.89 6.19
N PRO A 13 -27.81 -5.04 5.30
CA PRO A 13 -27.08 -3.88 4.79
C PRO A 13 -26.75 -2.84 5.87
N ILE A 14 -27.58 -2.74 6.90
CA ILE A 14 -27.34 -1.81 8.01
C ILE A 14 -26.27 -2.33 8.93
N ARG A 15 -26.25 -3.64 9.23
CA ARG A 15 -25.17 -4.26 10.00
C ARG A 15 -23.82 -4.10 9.29
N GLU A 16 -23.78 -4.40 8.00
CA GLU A 16 -22.58 -4.22 7.18
C GLU A 16 -22.12 -2.75 7.15
N TYR A 17 -23.05 -1.80 7.19
CA TYR A 17 -22.75 -0.37 7.29
C TYR A 17 -22.14 0.00 8.64
N LEU A 18 -22.70 -0.50 9.74
CA LEU A 18 -22.17 -0.26 11.08
C LEU A 18 -20.80 -0.93 11.26
N ASP A 19 -20.65 -2.16 10.80
CA ASP A 19 -19.37 -2.89 10.83
C ASP A 19 -18.30 -2.17 9.99
N ALA A 20 -18.66 -1.62 8.83
CA ALA A 20 -17.76 -0.83 8.01
C ALA A 20 -17.34 0.47 8.70
N LEU A 21 -18.26 1.14 9.40
CA LEU A 21 -17.96 2.32 10.22
C LEU A 21 -16.99 1.99 11.36
N ASP A 22 -17.21 0.87 12.04
CA ASP A 22 -16.38 0.45 13.17
C ASP A 22 -15.03 -0.13 12.70
N GLY A 23 -15.01 -0.86 11.61
CA GLY A 23 -13.78 -1.35 10.98
C GLY A 23 -12.87 -0.22 10.46
N GLU A 24 -13.44 0.88 10.00
CA GLU A 24 -12.68 2.06 9.58
C GLU A 24 -12.21 2.94 10.77
N ARG A 25 -12.77 2.73 11.96
CA ARG A 25 -12.28 3.28 13.23
C ARG A 25 -11.06 2.54 13.78
N SER A 26 -10.47 1.62 13.02
CA SER A 26 -9.28 0.86 13.43
C SER A 26 -8.24 1.77 14.07
N PRO A 27 -7.70 1.41 15.23
CA PRO A 27 -6.72 2.22 15.97
C PRO A 27 -5.42 2.46 15.20
N ILE A 28 -5.21 1.76 14.06
CA ILE A 28 -4.01 1.90 13.23
C ILE A 28 -4.04 3.20 12.40
N ASN A 29 -5.21 3.74 12.07
CA ASN A 29 -5.27 5.05 11.39
C ASN A 29 -6.62 5.77 11.58
N PRO A 30 -6.82 6.49 12.70
CA PRO A 30 -8.08 7.22 12.98
C PRO A 30 -8.38 8.36 11.98
N ARG A 31 -7.48 8.63 11.03
CA ARG A 31 -7.62 9.68 10.00
C ARG A 31 -8.23 9.16 8.69
N HIS A 32 -8.34 7.85 8.50
CA HIS A 32 -8.94 7.24 7.32
C HIS A 32 -10.44 6.94 7.54
N LYS A 33 -11.23 7.98 7.74
CA LYS A 33 -12.68 7.84 7.57
C LYS A 33 -12.97 7.82 6.06
N PRO A 34 -13.81 6.90 5.57
CA PRO A 34 -14.26 6.95 4.19
C PRO A 34 -14.99 8.28 3.96
N LYS A 35 -14.70 8.95 2.85
CA LYS A 35 -15.34 10.23 2.49
C LYS A 35 -16.83 10.07 2.21
N ALA A 36 -17.23 8.90 1.78
CA ALA A 36 -18.60 8.54 1.50
C ALA A 36 -18.78 7.03 1.69
N LEU A 37 -19.92 6.63 2.22
CA LEU A 37 -20.38 5.25 2.34
C LEU A 37 -21.67 5.08 1.58
N SER A 38 -21.86 3.91 0.95
CA SER A 38 -23.12 3.57 0.32
C SER A 38 -24.09 3.05 1.37
N PRO A 39 -25.28 3.64 1.52
CA PRO A 39 -26.27 3.14 2.48
C PRO A 39 -26.84 1.76 2.08
N THR A 40 -26.79 1.42 0.80
CA THR A 40 -27.32 0.16 0.27
C THR A 40 -26.28 -0.93 0.16
N ASP A 41 -25.00 -0.56 0.12
CA ASP A 41 -23.85 -1.48 0.04
C ASP A 41 -22.63 -0.85 0.72
N PRO A 42 -22.53 -0.91 2.04
CA PRO A 42 -21.46 -0.28 2.81
C PRO A 42 -20.06 -0.83 2.51
N SER A 43 -19.98 -2.05 1.99
CA SER A 43 -18.71 -2.67 1.61
C SER A 43 -18.14 -2.11 0.31
N ALA A 44 -18.97 -1.48 -0.54
CA ALA A 44 -18.51 -0.87 -1.78
C ALA A 44 -17.63 0.35 -1.52
N ALA A 45 -16.47 0.43 -2.18
CA ALA A 45 -15.60 1.57 -2.02
C ALA A 45 -15.98 2.73 -2.94
N TRP A 46 -15.93 3.95 -2.38
CA TRP A 46 -16.02 5.18 -3.16
C TRP A 46 -14.78 5.33 -4.01
N THR A 47 -14.93 5.26 -5.33
CA THR A 47 -13.82 5.25 -6.28
C THR A 47 -14.10 6.10 -7.51
N THR A 48 -13.05 6.40 -8.27
CA THR A 48 -13.14 7.06 -9.57
C THR A 48 -12.55 6.16 -10.64
N ARG A 49 -13.26 5.99 -11.76
CA ARG A 49 -12.75 5.30 -12.94
C ARG A 49 -12.71 6.27 -14.10
N GLY A 50 -11.51 6.53 -14.60
CA GLY A 50 -11.29 7.49 -15.69
C GLY A 50 -11.57 8.94 -15.29
N ARG A 51 -11.70 9.82 -16.29
CA ARG A 51 -11.96 11.24 -16.06
C ARG A 51 -13.38 11.45 -15.51
N ASN A 52 -13.49 11.79 -14.23
CA ASN A 52 -14.67 12.37 -13.56
C ASN A 52 -15.89 11.47 -13.28
N LYS A 53 -15.83 10.15 -13.44
CA LYS A 53 -16.91 9.30 -12.98
C LYS A 53 -16.59 8.75 -11.59
N VAL A 54 -17.30 9.22 -10.59
CA VAL A 54 -17.22 8.74 -9.21
C VAL A 54 -18.35 7.73 -8.99
N MET A 55 -18.03 6.60 -8.37
CA MET A 55 -18.98 5.52 -8.13
C MET A 55 -18.58 4.72 -6.90
N PHE A 56 -19.54 4.02 -6.33
CA PHE A 56 -19.25 2.91 -5.44
C PHE A 56 -18.99 1.65 -6.26
N GLY A 57 -17.97 0.86 -5.91
CA GLY A 57 -17.65 -0.30 -6.71
C GLY A 57 -16.66 -1.26 -6.08
N TYR A 58 -16.54 -2.38 -6.77
CA TYR A 58 -15.61 -3.46 -6.47
C TYR A 58 -14.65 -3.65 -7.62
N SER A 59 -13.45 -4.12 -7.30
CA SER A 59 -12.49 -4.68 -8.26
C SER A 59 -12.64 -6.19 -8.28
N LEU A 60 -12.58 -6.78 -9.47
CA LEU A 60 -12.46 -8.23 -9.62
C LEU A 60 -10.99 -8.59 -9.80
N ASN A 61 -10.51 -9.47 -8.95
CA ASN A 61 -9.16 -10.00 -8.98
C ASN A 61 -9.23 -11.42 -9.52
N TYR A 62 -8.37 -11.75 -10.48
CA TYR A 62 -8.30 -13.07 -11.09
C TYR A 62 -6.93 -13.69 -10.80
N LEU A 63 -6.92 -14.91 -10.31
CA LEU A 63 -5.75 -15.77 -10.31
C LEU A 63 -5.82 -16.65 -11.55
N ILE A 64 -4.85 -16.49 -12.45
CA ILE A 64 -4.87 -17.14 -13.77
C ILE A 64 -3.65 -18.04 -13.89
N ASP A 65 -3.88 -19.30 -14.28
CA ASP A 65 -2.83 -20.17 -14.79
C ASP A 65 -2.49 -19.75 -16.22
N MET A 66 -1.27 -19.19 -16.38
CA MET A 66 -0.81 -18.64 -17.66
C MET A 66 -0.45 -19.72 -18.68
N GLU A 67 -0.11 -20.91 -18.23
CA GLU A 67 0.25 -22.04 -19.14
C GLU A 67 -0.99 -22.62 -19.80
N ASN A 68 -2.07 -22.78 -19.03
CA ASN A 68 -3.31 -23.41 -19.49
C ASN A 68 -4.42 -22.38 -19.79
N ALA A 69 -4.17 -21.09 -19.58
CA ALA A 69 -5.14 -20.00 -19.75
C ALA A 69 -6.45 -20.21 -18.96
N VAL A 70 -6.36 -20.78 -17.76
CA VAL A 70 -7.48 -21.07 -16.89
C VAL A 70 -7.56 -20.08 -15.75
N ILE A 71 -8.76 -19.54 -15.48
CA ILE A 71 -9.02 -18.78 -14.25
C ILE A 71 -9.15 -19.79 -13.11
N VAL A 72 -8.17 -19.78 -12.21
CA VAL A 72 -8.11 -20.72 -11.08
C VAL A 72 -8.96 -20.23 -9.91
N ASP A 73 -8.98 -18.90 -9.70
CA ASP A 73 -9.75 -18.31 -8.63
C ASP A 73 -10.14 -16.86 -8.94
N VAL A 74 -11.22 -16.38 -8.30
CA VAL A 74 -11.75 -15.03 -8.46
C VAL A 74 -12.10 -14.46 -7.10
N GLU A 75 -11.69 -13.22 -6.83
CA GLU A 75 -12.04 -12.49 -5.60
C GLU A 75 -12.55 -11.09 -5.93
N ALA A 76 -13.72 -10.75 -5.41
CA ALA A 76 -14.25 -9.38 -5.45
C ALA A 76 -13.80 -8.62 -4.20
N THR A 77 -13.16 -7.48 -4.38
CA THR A 77 -12.73 -6.62 -3.27
C THR A 77 -13.23 -5.20 -3.45
N PRO A 78 -13.49 -4.45 -2.37
CA PRO A 78 -13.67 -3.01 -2.47
C PRO A 78 -12.53 -2.38 -3.26
N THR A 79 -12.83 -1.48 -4.20
CA THR A 79 -11.84 -0.92 -5.13
C THR A 79 -10.77 -0.10 -4.41
N ARG A 80 -9.78 -0.77 -3.82
CA ARG A 80 -8.61 -0.20 -3.15
C ARG A 80 -7.41 -1.09 -3.42
N ILE A 81 -6.28 -0.49 -3.82
CA ILE A 81 -5.04 -1.23 -4.13
C ILE A 81 -4.60 -2.17 -2.99
N SER A 82 -4.73 -1.73 -1.73
CA SER A 82 -4.37 -2.58 -0.58
C SER A 82 -5.22 -3.85 -0.49
N ARG A 83 -6.51 -3.77 -0.86
CA ARG A 83 -7.42 -4.91 -0.83
C ARG A 83 -7.16 -5.88 -1.98
N GLU A 84 -6.79 -5.36 -3.15
CA GLU A 84 -6.38 -6.18 -4.30
C GLU A 84 -5.13 -6.99 -3.98
N VAL A 85 -4.12 -6.37 -3.36
CA VAL A 85 -2.90 -7.05 -2.92
C VAL A 85 -3.18 -8.12 -1.85
N GLU A 86 -4.07 -7.83 -0.88
CA GLU A 86 -4.48 -8.78 0.15
C GLU A 86 -5.23 -9.98 -0.44
N ALA A 87 -6.11 -9.74 -1.42
CA ALA A 87 -6.87 -10.78 -2.12
C ALA A 87 -5.97 -11.82 -2.80
N THR A 88 -4.80 -11.42 -3.29
CA THR A 88 -3.83 -12.36 -3.89
C THR A 88 -3.40 -13.43 -2.89
N GLY A 89 -3.09 -13.06 -1.65
CA GLY A 89 -2.77 -14.03 -0.60
C GLY A 89 -3.94 -14.99 -0.34
N THR A 90 -5.15 -14.44 -0.18
CA THR A 90 -6.37 -15.21 0.04
C THR A 90 -6.64 -16.21 -1.10
N MET A 91 -6.51 -15.77 -2.36
CA MET A 91 -6.72 -16.64 -3.52
C MET A 91 -5.68 -17.76 -3.60
N ILE A 92 -4.40 -17.47 -3.36
CA ILE A 92 -3.34 -18.48 -3.35
C ILE A 92 -3.57 -19.50 -2.23
N GLU A 93 -3.91 -19.07 -1.02
CA GLU A 93 -4.17 -19.95 0.10
C GLU A 93 -5.43 -20.80 -0.15
N ARG A 94 -6.49 -20.21 -0.71
CA ARG A 94 -7.74 -20.91 -1.06
C ARG A 94 -7.50 -21.95 -2.14
N THR A 95 -6.77 -21.61 -3.20
CA THR A 95 -6.38 -22.51 -4.28
C THR A 95 -5.56 -23.69 -3.75
N SER A 96 -4.59 -23.41 -2.90
CA SER A 96 -3.77 -24.46 -2.27
C SER A 96 -4.61 -25.42 -1.43
N ARG A 97 -5.53 -24.88 -0.63
CA ARG A 97 -6.41 -25.70 0.22
C ARG A 97 -7.44 -26.51 -0.59
N THR A 98 -8.01 -25.92 -1.65
CA THR A 98 -9.11 -26.54 -2.41
C THR A 98 -8.61 -27.54 -3.43
N PHE A 99 -7.52 -27.23 -4.11
CA PHE A 99 -7.02 -28.01 -5.24
C PHE A 99 -5.65 -28.64 -5.00
N GLY A 100 -5.00 -28.37 -3.86
CA GLY A 100 -3.62 -28.79 -3.62
C GLY A 100 -2.60 -28.08 -4.52
N LEU A 101 -3.01 -27.02 -5.23
CA LEU A 101 -2.18 -26.29 -6.18
C LEU A 101 -1.53 -25.08 -5.51
N LYS A 102 -0.22 -24.99 -5.62
CA LYS A 102 0.54 -23.82 -5.17
C LYS A 102 1.44 -23.35 -6.32
N PRO A 103 1.38 -22.07 -6.71
CA PRO A 103 2.23 -21.56 -7.77
C PRO A 103 3.70 -21.57 -7.35
N GLY A 104 4.62 -21.93 -8.26
CA GLY A 104 6.06 -21.77 -8.06
C GLY A 104 6.52 -20.33 -8.28
N HIS A 105 5.81 -19.60 -9.16
CA HIS A 105 6.06 -18.19 -9.46
C HIS A 105 4.75 -17.46 -9.72
N ILE A 106 4.77 -16.13 -9.57
CA ILE A 106 3.60 -15.28 -9.83
C ILE A 106 4.02 -14.00 -10.52
N ALA A 107 3.30 -13.62 -11.57
CA ALA A 107 3.45 -12.36 -12.26
C ALA A 107 2.35 -11.38 -11.85
N GLY A 108 2.69 -10.10 -11.74
CA GLY A 108 1.74 -9.04 -11.41
C GLY A 108 2.29 -7.67 -11.81
N ASP A 109 1.45 -6.65 -11.75
CA ASP A 109 1.86 -5.29 -12.01
C ASP A 109 2.60 -4.64 -10.81
N VAL A 110 3.06 -3.41 -10.98
CA VAL A 110 3.81 -2.67 -9.96
C VAL A 110 3.01 -2.41 -8.67
N ALA A 111 1.68 -2.43 -8.71
CA ALA A 111 0.84 -2.23 -7.53
C ALA A 111 1.03 -3.36 -6.50
N TYR A 112 1.32 -4.57 -6.97
CA TYR A 112 1.65 -5.73 -6.13
C TYR A 112 3.10 -5.72 -5.63
N GLY A 113 3.98 -4.88 -6.20
CA GLY A 113 5.40 -4.79 -5.88
C GLY A 113 5.74 -4.14 -4.54
N THR A 114 4.86 -4.23 -3.56
CA THR A 114 5.10 -3.72 -2.20
C THR A 114 6.06 -4.63 -1.44
N GLY A 115 6.93 -4.06 -0.60
CA GLY A 115 7.87 -4.85 0.20
C GLY A 115 7.19 -5.92 1.06
N ARG A 116 5.98 -5.65 1.56
CA ARG A 116 5.18 -6.61 2.33
C ARG A 116 4.76 -7.81 1.48
N MET A 117 4.24 -7.55 0.27
CA MET A 117 3.78 -8.63 -0.63
C MET A 117 4.94 -9.46 -1.13
N LEU A 118 6.02 -8.80 -1.58
CA LEU A 118 7.22 -9.51 -2.04
C LEU A 118 7.87 -10.34 -0.93
N GLY A 119 7.91 -9.83 0.30
CA GLY A 119 8.37 -10.57 1.47
C GLY A 119 7.50 -11.80 1.76
N TRP A 120 6.18 -11.63 1.75
CA TRP A 120 5.24 -12.72 1.96
C TRP A 120 5.37 -13.80 0.90
N LEU A 121 5.46 -13.44 -0.40
CA LEU A 121 5.68 -14.39 -1.49
C LEU A 121 6.95 -15.20 -1.29
N ARG A 122 8.05 -14.56 -0.91
CA ARG A 122 9.32 -15.22 -0.62
C ARG A 122 9.19 -16.21 0.55
N ASP A 123 8.50 -15.82 1.61
CA ASP A 123 8.26 -16.68 2.78
C ASP A 123 7.39 -17.88 2.41
N GLN A 124 6.48 -17.69 1.44
CA GLN A 124 5.71 -18.78 0.83
C GLN A 124 6.51 -19.61 -0.18
N ARG A 125 7.77 -19.29 -0.48
CA ARG A 125 8.59 -19.90 -1.53
C ARG A 125 7.98 -19.77 -2.93
N ILE A 126 7.34 -18.66 -3.21
CA ILE A 126 6.77 -18.28 -4.50
C ILE A 126 7.67 -17.20 -5.09
N GLU A 127 8.21 -17.44 -6.29
CA GLU A 127 9.07 -16.47 -6.97
C GLU A 127 8.24 -15.33 -7.56
N PRO A 128 8.46 -14.05 -7.15
CA PRO A 128 7.72 -12.92 -7.68
C PRO A 128 8.32 -12.39 -8.98
N HIS A 129 7.59 -12.44 -10.07
CA HIS A 129 7.83 -11.70 -11.32
C HIS A 129 7.03 -10.39 -11.30
N ILE A 130 7.27 -9.56 -10.32
CA ILE A 130 6.53 -8.34 -10.01
C ILE A 130 7.51 -7.18 -9.89
N PRO A 131 7.35 -6.07 -10.65
CA PRO A 131 8.20 -4.91 -10.49
C PRO A 131 8.13 -4.33 -9.08
N VAL A 132 9.27 -4.02 -8.48
CA VAL A 132 9.30 -3.40 -7.15
C VAL A 132 8.66 -2.02 -7.19
N TRP A 133 7.70 -1.77 -6.32
CA TRP A 133 7.11 -0.45 -6.18
C TRP A 133 8.07 0.49 -5.44
N ASP A 134 8.94 1.15 -6.19
CA ASP A 134 9.86 2.15 -5.63
C ASP A 134 9.19 3.52 -5.46
N LYS A 135 8.62 3.74 -4.28
CA LYS A 135 8.10 5.06 -3.88
C LYS A 135 9.19 6.11 -3.68
N GLY A 136 10.44 5.72 -3.76
CA GLY A 136 11.58 6.62 -3.64
C GLY A 136 11.97 7.30 -4.96
N ARG A 137 11.54 6.75 -6.10
CA ARG A 137 11.75 7.33 -7.42
C ARG A 137 10.97 8.63 -7.58
N ARG A 138 11.58 9.61 -8.21
CA ARG A 138 10.98 10.91 -8.50
C ARG A 138 11.14 11.24 -9.98
N ASP A 139 10.06 11.67 -10.58
CA ASP A 139 10.01 12.02 -12.01
C ASP A 139 9.92 13.55 -12.22
N ASP A 140 10.04 14.34 -11.14
CA ASP A 140 9.95 15.80 -11.14
C ASP A 140 11.32 16.50 -11.31
N GLY A 141 12.35 15.75 -11.70
CA GLY A 141 13.73 16.25 -11.86
C GLY A 141 14.48 16.43 -10.53
N THR A 142 13.85 16.13 -9.40
CA THR A 142 14.52 16.17 -8.09
C THR A 142 15.18 14.84 -7.77
N LEU A 143 16.16 14.87 -6.89
CA LEU A 143 16.92 13.68 -6.48
C LEU A 143 16.00 12.62 -5.87
N SER A 144 16.07 11.41 -6.39
CA SER A 144 15.40 10.21 -5.91
C SER A 144 16.07 9.63 -4.65
N ARG A 145 15.48 8.63 -4.03
CA ARG A 145 16.13 7.93 -2.91
C ARG A 145 17.40 7.20 -3.36
N GLY A 146 17.43 6.70 -4.59
CA GLY A 146 18.59 6.00 -5.16
C GLY A 146 19.83 6.87 -5.32
N ASP A 147 19.68 8.20 -5.35
CA ASP A 147 20.82 9.13 -5.39
C ASP A 147 21.53 9.29 -4.03
N PHE A 148 21.03 8.62 -2.98
CA PHE A 148 21.58 8.62 -1.63
C PHE A 148 22.07 7.23 -1.29
N SER A 149 23.32 7.11 -0.81
CA SER A 149 23.87 5.84 -0.36
C SER A 149 23.47 5.55 1.09
N PHE A 150 23.15 4.27 1.37
CA PHE A 150 22.89 3.83 2.74
C PHE A 150 24.13 3.17 3.34
N ASP A 151 24.69 3.79 4.36
CA ASP A 151 25.77 3.23 5.17
C ASP A 151 25.16 2.32 6.24
N LYS A 152 25.33 1.00 6.06
CA LYS A 152 24.77 -0.03 6.95
C LYS A 152 25.41 -0.01 8.33
N ASP A 153 26.71 0.25 8.40
CA ASP A 153 27.48 0.16 9.63
C ASP A 153 27.14 1.33 10.57
N ARG A 154 26.89 2.50 9.98
CA ARG A 154 26.52 3.71 10.72
C ARG A 154 25.02 3.91 10.83
N GLY A 155 24.21 3.13 10.09
CA GLY A 155 22.76 3.25 10.08
C GLY A 155 22.25 4.62 9.58
N ILE A 156 22.93 5.22 8.59
CA ILE A 156 22.62 6.55 8.05
C ILE A 156 22.52 6.53 6.52
N TYR A 157 21.81 7.49 5.94
CA TYR A 157 21.98 7.82 4.53
C TYR A 157 23.03 8.92 4.37
N VAL A 158 23.78 8.84 3.27
CA VAL A 158 24.73 9.86 2.84
C VAL A 158 24.21 10.48 1.55
N CYS A 159 24.08 11.81 1.51
CA CYS A 159 23.63 12.53 0.32
C CYS A 159 24.78 12.70 -0.71
N PRO A 160 24.49 13.09 -1.95
CA PRO A 160 25.52 13.32 -2.98
C PRO A 160 26.61 14.33 -2.59
N GLU A 161 26.30 15.27 -1.68
CA GLU A 161 27.27 16.23 -1.10
C GLU A 161 27.97 15.69 0.16
N GLY A 162 27.91 14.39 0.43
CA GLY A 162 28.59 13.75 1.56
C GLY A 162 27.97 14.04 2.93
N LYS A 163 26.80 14.70 3.03
CA LYS A 163 26.16 14.99 4.32
C LYS A 163 25.32 13.83 4.80
N ALA A 164 25.32 13.61 6.12
CA ALA A 164 24.60 12.50 6.74
C ALA A 164 23.12 12.85 6.99
N LEU A 165 22.22 11.94 6.59
CA LEU A 165 20.83 11.94 7.02
C LEU A 165 20.67 10.91 8.12
N ARG A 166 20.15 11.35 9.26
CA ARG A 166 19.98 10.54 10.47
C ARG A 166 18.52 10.30 10.77
N THR A 167 18.22 9.20 11.46
CA THR A 167 16.89 8.91 11.99
C THR A 167 16.88 9.07 13.52
N THR A 168 15.72 9.42 14.06
CA THR A 168 15.47 9.39 15.52
C THR A 168 15.12 7.98 16.01
N GLY A 169 15.00 6.99 15.10
CA GLY A 169 14.52 5.65 15.42
C GLY A 169 12.99 5.54 15.51
N THR A 170 12.26 6.66 15.42
CA THR A 170 10.79 6.63 15.46
C THR A 170 10.24 5.95 14.21
N VAL A 171 9.50 4.88 14.41
CA VAL A 171 8.79 4.18 13.35
C VAL A 171 7.45 4.88 13.11
N HIS A 172 7.26 5.36 11.88
CA HIS A 172 6.00 5.97 11.44
C HIS A 172 5.11 4.90 10.76
N ASP A 173 3.82 4.94 11.05
CA ASP A 173 2.82 4.01 10.50
C ASP A 173 3.22 2.52 10.67
N GLY A 174 3.91 2.20 11.77
CA GLY A 174 4.36 0.84 12.10
C GLY A 174 5.43 0.23 11.18
N LYS A 175 5.93 0.97 10.18
CA LYS A 175 6.80 0.40 9.15
C LYS A 175 7.81 1.33 8.48
N THR A 176 7.81 2.62 8.79
CA THR A 176 8.66 3.58 8.06
C THR A 176 9.56 4.33 9.01
N LEU A 177 10.87 4.27 8.79
CA LEU A 177 11.86 5.13 9.41
C LEU A 177 12.12 6.35 8.52
N LEU A 178 12.15 7.55 9.11
CA LEU A 178 12.49 8.78 8.40
C LEU A 178 13.92 9.21 8.73
N TYR A 179 14.75 9.29 7.69
CA TYR A 179 16.10 9.85 7.77
C TYR A 179 16.06 11.31 7.32
N ARG A 180 16.69 12.20 8.08
CA ARG A 180 16.64 13.65 7.85
C ARG A 180 18.04 14.24 7.89
N SER A 181 18.31 15.20 6.99
CA SER A 181 19.41 16.14 7.08
C SER A 181 19.01 17.36 7.91
N SER A 182 19.97 18.16 8.31
CA SER A 182 19.70 19.43 8.99
C SER A 182 19.42 20.56 7.99
N LYS A 183 18.64 21.56 8.42
CA LYS A 183 18.43 22.78 7.63
C LYS A 183 19.75 23.52 7.38
N ARG A 184 20.63 23.57 8.38
CA ARG A 184 21.93 24.25 8.30
C ARG A 184 22.83 23.66 7.21
N GLU A 185 22.74 22.34 6.97
CA GLU A 185 23.51 21.68 5.93
C GLU A 185 22.86 21.80 4.55
N CYS A 186 21.54 21.90 4.49
CA CYS A 186 20.81 21.96 3.23
C CYS A 186 20.70 23.40 2.68
N ASP A 187 20.60 24.43 3.50
CA ASP A 187 20.42 25.80 3.01
C ASP A 187 21.58 26.30 2.13
N PRO A 188 22.87 26.11 2.48
CA PRO A 188 23.99 26.52 1.63
C PRO A 188 24.33 25.47 0.55
N CYS A 189 23.59 24.36 0.45
CA CYS A 189 23.93 23.27 -0.45
C CYS A 189 23.68 23.64 -1.92
N PRO A 190 24.66 23.45 -2.82
CA PRO A 190 24.50 23.74 -4.24
C PRO A 190 23.41 22.88 -4.91
N LEU A 191 23.13 21.70 -4.36
CA LEU A 191 22.09 20.80 -4.84
C LEU A 191 20.70 21.09 -4.22
N LYS A 192 20.54 22.15 -3.42
CA LYS A 192 19.28 22.48 -2.74
C LYS A 192 18.09 22.51 -3.68
N SER A 193 18.22 23.18 -4.81
CA SER A 193 17.17 23.33 -5.82
C SER A 193 16.74 22.00 -6.45
N ARG A 194 17.66 21.04 -6.58
CA ARG A 194 17.39 19.69 -7.12
C ARG A 194 17.08 18.67 -6.05
N CYS A 195 17.47 18.90 -4.80
CA CYS A 195 17.32 17.93 -3.73
C CYS A 195 16.03 18.12 -2.93
N CYS A 196 15.81 19.33 -2.41
CA CYS A 196 14.66 19.65 -1.56
C CYS A 196 14.21 21.12 -1.73
N PRO A 197 13.77 21.52 -2.95
CA PRO A 197 13.46 22.92 -3.28
C PRO A 197 12.34 23.52 -2.42
N ARG A 198 11.37 22.69 -2.02
CA ARG A 198 10.17 23.13 -1.28
C ARG A 198 10.21 22.82 0.22
N THR A 199 11.31 22.27 0.73
CA THR A 199 11.42 21.87 2.13
C THR A 199 12.73 22.37 2.76
N PRO A 200 12.75 22.68 4.06
CA PRO A 200 13.95 23.14 4.74
C PRO A 200 15.13 22.17 4.64
N SER A 201 14.85 20.87 4.66
CA SER A 201 15.85 19.81 4.56
C SER A 201 15.32 18.57 3.89
N ARG A 202 16.23 17.73 3.40
CA ARG A 202 15.87 16.45 2.78
C ARG A 202 15.39 15.44 3.82
N LYS A 203 14.34 14.68 3.44
CA LYS A 203 13.81 13.54 4.19
C LYS A 203 13.76 12.32 3.26
N ILE A 204 14.21 11.18 3.76
CA ILE A 204 14.18 9.89 3.06
C ILE A 204 13.46 8.87 3.94
N PRO A 205 12.35 8.29 3.47
CA PRO A 205 11.70 7.17 4.13
C PRO A 205 12.44 5.85 3.81
N ARG A 206 12.52 4.98 4.81
CA ARG A 206 13.03 3.60 4.69
C ARG A 206 12.16 2.64 5.46
#